data_009f11e844c4c1888813c495aac6946c
#
_entry.id   009f11e844c4c1888813c495aac6946c
#
_cell.length_a   1.000
_cell.length_b   1.000
_cell.length_c   1.000
_cell.angle_alpha   90.00
_cell.angle_beta   90.00
_cell.angle_gamma   90.00
#
_symmetry.space_group_name_H-M   'P 1'
#
loop_
_entity.id
_entity.type
_entity.pdbx_description
1 polymer ?
#
loop_
_entity_poly.entity_id
_entity_poly.type
_entity_poly.pdbx_seq_one_letter_code
_entity_poly.pdbx_strand_id
1 'polypeptide(L)'
;MAARVSGELGPVDILVNNAGVAISGVREEDFDRGIAVNLKSAFLCTQAVLPGMRARRWGRIVNISSGAARGAGAVGLHYNASKAGMEGLTRGYSARLANEGITVNAVAPSLIETDMSPGRPEVAARIPLGRPGLPHEVAQVVLMVVANAYMTGQTVQINGGLHFN
;
A
#
# COMPACT_ATOMS: atom_id res chain seq x y z
N MET A 1 16.28 10.03 3.44
CA MET A 1 16.08 9.18 2.25
C MET A 1 15.57 10.00 1.08
N ALA A 2 14.35 10.55 1.10
CA ALA A 2 13.77 11.27 -0.04
C ALA A 2 14.64 12.43 -0.56
N ALA A 3 15.19 13.27 0.31
CA ALA A 3 16.08 14.37 -0.09
C ALA A 3 17.34 13.87 -0.82
N ARG A 4 17.92 12.73 -0.37
CA ARG A 4 19.09 12.14 -1.04
C ARG A 4 18.72 11.62 -2.43
N VAL A 5 17.59 10.90 -2.55
CA VAL A 5 17.10 10.42 -3.85
C VAL A 5 16.86 11.58 -4.81
N SER A 6 16.18 12.63 -4.35
CA SER A 6 15.92 13.80 -5.19
C SER A 6 17.20 14.57 -5.59
N GLY A 7 18.23 14.55 -4.74
CA GLY A 7 19.51 15.18 -5.05
C GLY A 7 20.36 14.38 -6.03
N GLU A 8 20.30 13.06 -5.98
CA GLU A 8 21.11 12.17 -6.82
C GLU A 8 20.43 11.79 -8.16
N LEU A 9 19.10 11.60 -8.16
CA LEU A 9 18.35 11.06 -9.30
C LEU A 9 17.31 12.02 -9.88
N GLY A 10 17.17 13.20 -9.29
CA GLY A 10 16.13 14.16 -9.67
C GLY A 10 14.83 14.00 -8.86
N PRO A 11 13.83 14.83 -9.16
CA PRO A 11 12.59 14.87 -8.41
C PRO A 11 11.79 13.56 -8.54
N VAL A 12 11.16 13.15 -7.43
CA VAL A 12 10.35 11.93 -7.39
C VAL A 12 9.00 12.19 -8.05
N ASP A 13 8.71 11.46 -9.11
CA ASP A 13 7.45 11.52 -9.86
C ASP A 13 6.43 10.48 -9.37
N ILE A 14 6.90 9.30 -9.01
CA ILE A 14 6.07 8.17 -8.56
C ILE A 14 6.60 7.71 -7.21
N LEU A 15 5.70 7.64 -6.23
CA LEU A 15 5.99 7.10 -4.90
C LEU A 15 5.16 5.83 -4.68
N VAL A 16 5.83 4.71 -4.42
CA VAL A 16 5.18 3.47 -3.99
C VAL A 16 5.52 3.22 -2.52
N ASN A 17 4.57 3.42 -1.63
CA ASN A 17 4.69 3.12 -0.21
C ASN A 17 4.45 1.62 0.01
N ASN A 18 5.49 0.82 -0.17
CA ASN A 18 5.44 -0.64 -0.05
C ASN A 18 6.04 -1.17 1.26
N ALA A 19 6.91 -0.39 1.93
CA ALA A 19 7.55 -0.84 3.17
C ALA A 19 6.50 -1.25 4.22
N GLY A 20 6.69 -2.42 4.82
CA GLY A 20 5.78 -2.93 5.82
C GLY A 20 6.38 -4.10 6.60
N VAL A 21 5.88 -4.31 7.79
CA VAL A 21 6.24 -5.44 8.67
C VAL A 21 4.99 -6.14 9.14
N ALA A 22 5.08 -7.45 9.27
CA ALA A 22 4.11 -8.30 9.93
C ALA A 22 4.71 -8.74 11.28
N ILE A 23 4.12 -8.27 12.37
CA ILE A 23 4.57 -8.58 13.73
C ILE A 23 3.46 -9.42 14.37
N SER A 24 3.79 -10.52 15.01
CA SER A 24 2.81 -11.42 15.64
C SER A 24 2.47 -11.06 17.09
N GLY A 25 3.15 -10.07 17.67
CA GLY A 25 2.92 -9.63 19.04
C GLY A 25 1.66 -8.77 19.20
N VAL A 26 1.24 -8.61 20.45
CA VAL A 26 0.08 -7.77 20.83
C VAL A 26 0.42 -6.78 21.93
N ARG A 27 1.72 -6.57 22.23
CA ARG A 27 2.18 -5.58 23.20
C ARG A 27 2.12 -4.19 22.60
N GLU A 28 2.15 -3.17 23.44
CA GLU A 28 2.14 -1.77 23.03
C GLU A 28 3.30 -1.45 22.07
N GLU A 29 4.51 -1.94 22.35
CA GLU A 29 5.67 -1.72 21.49
C GLU A 29 5.51 -2.35 20.11
N ASP A 30 4.84 -3.49 20.02
CA ASP A 30 4.54 -4.18 18.75
C ASP A 30 3.52 -3.36 17.94
N PHE A 31 2.52 -2.79 18.63
CA PHE A 31 1.53 -1.89 18.04
C PHE A 31 2.22 -0.63 17.50
N ASP A 32 2.99 0.06 18.32
CA ASP A 32 3.69 1.30 17.94
C ASP A 32 4.63 1.08 16.76
N ARG A 33 5.40 -0.01 16.78
CA ARG A 33 6.29 -0.38 15.68
C ARG A 33 5.49 -0.67 14.40
N GLY A 34 4.40 -1.41 14.51
CA GLY A 34 3.51 -1.71 13.37
C GLY A 34 2.96 -0.44 12.74
N ILE A 35 2.43 0.47 13.54
CA ILE A 35 1.92 1.77 13.08
C ILE A 35 3.05 2.64 12.50
N ALA A 36 4.20 2.70 13.17
CA ALA A 36 5.33 3.51 12.72
C ALA A 36 5.83 3.07 11.34
N VAL A 37 6.01 1.74 11.14
CA VAL A 37 6.56 1.21 9.89
C VAL A 37 5.50 1.16 8.79
N ASN A 38 4.28 0.68 9.06
CA ASN A 38 3.30 0.42 8.02
C ASN A 38 2.49 1.67 7.61
N LEU A 39 2.27 2.61 8.53
CA LEU A 39 1.39 3.76 8.29
C LEU A 39 2.14 5.10 8.34
N LYS A 40 2.85 5.39 9.44
CA LYS A 40 3.53 6.67 9.61
C LYS A 40 4.62 6.88 8.56
N SER A 41 5.31 5.81 8.14
CA SER A 41 6.32 5.89 7.07
C SER A 41 5.71 6.37 5.75
N ALA A 42 4.54 5.86 5.37
CA ALA A 42 3.84 6.26 4.16
C ALA A 42 3.44 7.75 4.20
N PHE A 43 2.96 8.23 5.36
CA PHE A 43 2.72 9.65 5.58
C PHE A 43 4.01 10.48 5.40
N LEU A 44 5.10 10.10 6.07
CA LEU A 44 6.36 10.83 6.02
C LEU A 44 6.97 10.86 4.62
N CYS A 45 6.98 9.73 3.90
CA CYS A 45 7.47 9.66 2.53
C CYS A 45 6.62 10.52 1.59
N THR A 46 5.30 10.47 1.74
CA THR A 46 4.39 11.30 0.96
C THR A 46 4.68 12.80 1.21
N GLN A 47 4.75 13.24 2.48
CA GLN A 47 5.07 14.64 2.81
C GLN A 47 6.40 15.09 2.20
N ALA A 48 7.40 14.23 2.16
CA ALA A 48 8.72 14.57 1.64
C ALA A 48 8.75 14.77 0.11
N VAL A 49 7.87 14.12 -0.66
CA VAL A 49 7.85 14.24 -2.13
C VAL A 49 6.81 15.23 -2.64
N LEU A 50 5.79 15.55 -1.84
CA LEU A 50 4.69 16.45 -2.23
C LEU A 50 5.14 17.82 -2.74
N PRO A 51 6.10 18.54 -2.14
CA PRO A 51 6.51 19.86 -2.65
C PRO A 51 6.96 19.81 -4.11
N GLY A 52 7.74 18.78 -4.48
CA GLY A 52 8.20 18.59 -5.85
C GLY A 52 7.07 18.19 -6.81
N MET A 53 6.17 17.31 -6.40
CA MET A 53 5.01 16.92 -7.20
C MET A 53 4.06 18.13 -7.44
N ARG A 54 3.82 18.94 -6.41
CA ARG A 54 3.02 20.17 -6.50
C ARG A 54 3.60 21.19 -7.46
N ALA A 55 4.91 21.43 -7.37
CA ALA A 55 5.60 22.38 -8.26
C ALA A 55 5.45 22.00 -9.75
N ARG A 56 5.40 20.69 -10.04
CA ARG A 56 5.22 20.18 -11.42
C ARG A 56 3.76 19.94 -11.78
N ARG A 57 2.82 20.06 -10.82
CA ARG A 57 1.41 19.71 -10.99
C ARG A 57 1.21 18.29 -11.54
N TRP A 58 2.07 17.39 -11.10
CA TRP A 58 2.06 15.98 -11.51
C TRP A 58 2.67 15.10 -10.43
N GLY A 59 2.02 13.99 -10.13
CA GLY A 59 2.52 12.97 -9.23
C GLY A 59 1.61 11.74 -9.18
N ARG A 60 2.20 10.59 -8.82
CA ARG A 60 1.50 9.32 -8.62
C ARG A 60 1.93 8.73 -7.29
N ILE A 61 0.99 8.50 -6.40
CA ILE A 61 1.24 7.89 -5.10
C ILE A 61 0.43 6.60 -5.00
N VAL A 62 1.11 5.49 -4.76
CA VAL A 62 0.47 4.18 -4.57
C VAL A 62 0.85 3.63 -3.20
N ASN A 63 -0.14 3.39 -2.38
CA ASN A 63 0.01 2.81 -1.05
C ASN A 63 -0.30 1.31 -1.11
N ILE A 64 0.62 0.45 -0.65
CA ILE A 64 0.38 -0.98 -0.58
C ILE A 64 -0.33 -1.29 0.74
N SER A 65 -1.65 -1.40 0.68
CA SER A 65 -2.52 -1.82 1.77
C SER A 65 -2.48 -3.35 1.95
N SER A 66 -3.58 -3.94 2.31
CA SER A 66 -3.74 -5.40 2.44
C SER A 66 -5.23 -5.74 2.51
N GLY A 67 -5.61 -6.96 2.13
CA GLY A 67 -6.93 -7.51 2.44
C GLY A 67 -7.26 -7.46 3.94
N ALA A 68 -6.24 -7.47 4.81
CA ALA A 68 -6.39 -7.31 6.26
C ALA A 68 -6.95 -5.94 6.69
N ALA A 69 -6.93 -4.92 5.83
CA ALA A 69 -7.52 -3.61 6.12
C ALA A 69 -9.05 -3.67 6.30
N ARG A 70 -9.71 -4.65 5.66
CA ARG A 70 -11.18 -4.80 5.64
C ARG A 70 -11.66 -6.08 6.29
N GLY A 71 -10.79 -7.08 6.43
CA GLY A 71 -11.06 -8.34 7.10
C GLY A 71 -10.43 -8.39 8.49
N ALA A 72 -10.67 -9.50 9.21
CA ALA A 72 -10.06 -9.72 10.52
C ALA A 72 -8.52 -9.88 10.44
N GLY A 73 -8.00 -10.40 9.31
CA GLY A 73 -6.57 -10.65 9.13
C GLY A 73 -6.02 -11.69 10.12
N ALA A 74 -4.90 -12.30 9.76
CA ALA A 74 -4.26 -13.30 10.61
C ALA A 74 -2.95 -12.81 11.26
N VAL A 75 -2.49 -11.60 10.90
CA VAL A 75 -1.17 -11.09 11.31
C VAL A 75 -1.21 -10.48 12.71
N GLY A 76 -2.18 -9.60 12.98
CA GLY A 76 -2.31 -8.92 14.28
C GLY A 76 -3.12 -7.62 14.19
N LEU A 77 -3.58 -7.16 15.35
CA LEU A 77 -4.47 -5.99 15.45
C LEU A 77 -3.82 -4.70 14.91
N HIS A 78 -2.54 -4.47 15.22
CA HIS A 78 -1.76 -3.34 14.72
C HIS A 78 -1.57 -3.38 13.20
N TYR A 79 -1.46 -4.57 12.61
CA TYR A 79 -1.38 -4.73 11.16
C TYR A 79 -2.69 -4.32 10.50
N ASN A 80 -3.83 -4.83 11.01
CA ASN A 80 -5.17 -4.45 10.53
C ASN A 80 -5.37 -2.94 10.65
N ALA A 81 -5.08 -2.36 11.84
CA ALA A 81 -5.22 -0.93 12.08
C ALA A 81 -4.34 -0.10 11.12
N SER A 82 -3.08 -0.50 10.93
CA SER A 82 -2.16 0.22 10.04
C SER A 82 -2.60 0.19 8.58
N LYS A 83 -3.08 -0.96 8.09
CA LYS A 83 -3.50 -1.12 6.69
C LYS A 83 -4.87 -0.47 6.44
N ALA A 84 -5.79 -0.50 7.40
CA ALA A 84 -7.03 0.27 7.35
C ALA A 84 -6.76 1.79 7.38
N GLY A 85 -5.84 2.23 8.24
CA GLY A 85 -5.38 3.62 8.30
C GLY A 85 -4.74 4.09 6.99
N MET A 86 -4.01 3.21 6.29
CA MET A 86 -3.42 3.50 4.98
C MET A 86 -4.48 3.76 3.90
N GLU A 87 -5.60 3.03 3.91
CA GLU A 87 -6.72 3.33 3.01
C GLU A 87 -7.39 4.67 3.36
N GLY A 88 -7.53 4.99 4.65
CA GLY A 88 -7.99 6.30 5.11
C GLY A 88 -7.05 7.43 4.66
N LEU A 89 -5.74 7.23 4.79
CA LEU A 89 -4.70 8.16 4.33
C LEU A 89 -4.78 8.37 2.81
N THR A 90 -4.99 7.30 2.05
CA THR A 90 -5.17 7.34 0.59
C THR A 90 -6.33 8.25 0.20
N ARG A 91 -7.51 8.05 0.78
CA ARG A 91 -8.68 8.90 0.53
C ARG A 91 -8.46 10.35 0.94
N GLY A 92 -7.83 10.54 2.10
CA GLY A 92 -7.54 11.89 2.62
C GLY A 92 -6.60 12.70 1.73
N TYR A 93 -5.55 12.08 1.21
CA TYR A 93 -4.65 12.73 0.25
C TYR A 93 -5.31 12.92 -1.12
N SER A 94 -5.99 11.91 -1.63
CA SER A 94 -6.69 11.99 -2.90
C SER A 94 -7.63 13.20 -2.97
N ALA A 95 -8.49 13.37 -1.97
CA ALA A 95 -9.43 14.48 -1.91
C ALA A 95 -8.75 15.86 -1.91
N ARG A 96 -7.53 15.96 -1.38
CA ARG A 96 -6.78 17.22 -1.27
C ARG A 96 -5.90 17.52 -2.48
N LEU A 97 -5.48 16.50 -3.22
CA LEU A 97 -4.42 16.60 -4.23
C LEU A 97 -4.92 16.43 -5.67
N ALA A 98 -6.16 15.98 -5.86
CA ALA A 98 -6.71 15.70 -7.19
C ALA A 98 -6.66 16.93 -8.12
N ASN A 99 -7.01 18.11 -7.62
CA ASN A 99 -6.96 19.36 -8.38
C ASN A 99 -5.54 19.89 -8.62
N GLU A 100 -4.54 19.28 -7.98
CA GLU A 100 -3.12 19.58 -8.16
C GLU A 100 -2.44 18.66 -9.20
N GLY A 101 -3.18 17.79 -9.88
CA GLY A 101 -2.67 16.84 -10.87
C GLY A 101 -1.98 15.61 -10.25
N ILE A 102 -2.19 15.37 -8.95
CA ILE A 102 -1.58 14.26 -8.21
C ILE A 102 -2.66 13.24 -7.87
N THR A 103 -2.46 12.00 -8.28
CA THR A 103 -3.37 10.90 -7.91
C THR A 103 -2.79 10.09 -6.75
N VAL A 104 -3.67 9.63 -5.87
CA VAL A 104 -3.31 8.80 -4.72
C VAL A 104 -4.25 7.61 -4.64
N ASN A 105 -3.72 6.40 -4.77
CA ASN A 105 -4.49 5.16 -4.73
C ASN A 105 -3.84 4.14 -3.81
N ALA A 106 -4.59 3.11 -3.47
CA ALA A 106 -4.08 1.95 -2.75
C ALA A 106 -4.24 0.67 -3.60
N VAL A 107 -3.30 -0.24 -3.45
CA VAL A 107 -3.41 -1.62 -3.89
C VAL A 107 -3.46 -2.49 -2.64
N ALA A 108 -4.43 -3.38 -2.55
CA ALA A 108 -4.67 -4.22 -1.38
C ALA A 108 -4.53 -5.71 -1.74
N PRO A 109 -3.30 -6.25 -1.74
CA PRO A 109 -3.08 -7.67 -1.93
C PRO A 109 -3.62 -8.47 -0.74
N SER A 110 -4.03 -9.72 -0.99
CA SER A 110 -4.33 -10.66 0.08
C SER A 110 -3.17 -11.64 0.26
N LEU A 111 -3.34 -12.90 -0.06
CA LEU A 111 -2.33 -13.93 0.13
C LEU A 111 -1.38 -13.97 -1.08
N ILE A 112 -0.23 -13.36 -0.94
CA ILE A 112 0.83 -13.31 -1.98
C ILE A 112 2.02 -14.14 -1.50
N GLU A 113 2.56 -14.97 -2.37
CA GLU A 113 3.75 -15.77 -2.11
C GLU A 113 4.98 -14.88 -2.02
N THR A 114 5.56 -14.80 -0.82
CA THR A 114 6.73 -13.98 -0.50
C THR A 114 7.47 -14.64 0.68
N ASP A 115 8.65 -14.14 1.01
CA ASP A 115 9.37 -14.57 2.22
C ASP A 115 8.56 -14.36 3.51
N MET A 116 7.70 -13.33 3.53
CA MET A 116 6.79 -13.06 4.66
C MET A 116 5.64 -14.08 4.73
N SER A 117 5.25 -14.66 3.61
CA SER A 117 4.14 -15.61 3.47
C SER A 117 4.51 -16.66 2.42
N PRO A 118 5.36 -17.63 2.76
CA PRO A 118 5.70 -18.70 1.85
C PRO A 118 4.46 -19.50 1.48
N GLY A 119 4.35 -19.84 0.21
CA GLY A 119 3.22 -20.61 -0.32
C GLY A 119 3.09 -21.95 0.40
N ARG A 120 1.95 -22.18 1.04
CA ARG A 120 1.61 -23.43 1.72
C ARG A 120 0.35 -24.01 1.08
N PRO A 121 0.26 -25.34 0.88
CA PRO A 121 -0.92 -25.97 0.31
C PRO A 121 -2.22 -25.62 1.05
N GLU A 122 -2.17 -25.49 2.39
CA GLU A 122 -3.33 -25.15 3.22
C GLU A 122 -3.79 -23.70 2.98
N VAL A 123 -2.86 -22.81 2.62
CA VAL A 123 -3.17 -21.41 2.25
C VAL A 123 -3.79 -21.37 0.85
N ALA A 124 -3.23 -22.12 -0.10
CA ALA A 124 -3.73 -22.22 -1.47
C ALA A 124 -5.16 -22.76 -1.52
N ALA A 125 -5.47 -23.77 -0.71
CA ALA A 125 -6.81 -24.39 -0.64
C ALA A 125 -7.91 -23.40 -0.17
N ARG A 126 -7.57 -22.31 0.47
CA ARG A 126 -8.51 -21.26 0.93
C ARG A 126 -8.81 -20.23 -0.15
N ILE A 127 -8.02 -20.18 -1.21
CA ILE A 127 -8.14 -19.18 -2.28
C ILE A 127 -8.96 -19.78 -3.41
N PRO A 128 -10.07 -19.16 -3.86
CA PRO A 128 -10.89 -19.69 -4.96
C PRO A 128 -10.11 -19.97 -6.25
N LEU A 129 -9.07 -19.18 -6.58
CA LEU A 129 -8.17 -19.45 -7.71
C LEU A 129 -7.21 -20.63 -7.46
N GLY A 130 -7.22 -21.28 -6.29
CA GLY A 130 -6.45 -22.46 -5.94
C GLY A 130 -4.94 -22.22 -5.75
N ARG A 131 -4.49 -20.98 -5.76
CA ARG A 131 -3.08 -20.61 -5.54
C ARG A 131 -2.93 -19.22 -4.90
N PRO A 132 -1.83 -18.94 -4.20
CA PRO A 132 -1.47 -17.57 -3.84
C PRO A 132 -1.24 -16.71 -5.09
N GLY A 133 -1.38 -15.40 -4.95
CA GLY A 133 -0.91 -14.44 -5.94
C GLY A 133 0.62 -14.37 -5.93
N LEU A 134 1.19 -13.82 -6.99
CA LEU A 134 2.63 -13.64 -7.14
C LEU A 134 3.00 -12.14 -7.07
N PRO A 135 4.22 -11.78 -6.61
CA PRO A 135 4.63 -10.38 -6.50
C PRO A 135 4.49 -9.59 -7.79
N HIS A 136 4.77 -10.20 -8.94
CA HIS A 136 4.64 -9.52 -10.22
C HIS A 136 3.17 -9.21 -10.59
N GLU A 137 2.19 -10.01 -10.13
CA GLU A 137 0.77 -9.74 -10.34
C GLU A 137 0.34 -8.49 -9.56
N VAL A 138 0.90 -8.28 -8.36
CA VAL A 138 0.72 -7.04 -7.61
C VAL A 138 1.36 -5.86 -8.33
N ALA A 139 2.59 -6.03 -8.83
CA ALA A 139 3.30 -4.98 -9.56
C ALA A 139 2.56 -4.55 -10.83
N GLN A 140 1.93 -5.48 -11.56
CA GLN A 140 1.09 -5.17 -12.73
C GLN A 140 -0.07 -4.23 -12.37
N VAL A 141 -0.72 -4.44 -11.22
CA VAL A 141 -1.80 -3.55 -10.78
C VAL A 141 -1.26 -2.19 -10.33
N VAL A 142 -0.09 -2.15 -9.68
CA VAL A 142 0.57 -0.87 -9.36
C VAL A 142 0.84 -0.08 -10.64
N LEU A 143 1.39 -0.71 -11.67
CA LEU A 143 1.64 -0.07 -12.97
C LEU A 143 0.35 0.42 -13.63
N MET A 144 -0.72 -0.38 -13.61
CA MET A 144 -2.03 0.02 -14.12
C MET A 144 -2.57 1.25 -13.39
N VAL A 145 -2.48 1.29 -12.06
CA VAL A 145 -2.94 2.42 -11.24
C VAL A 145 -2.12 3.67 -11.51
N VAL A 146 -0.80 3.55 -11.68
CA VAL A 146 0.11 4.67 -12.01
C VAL A 146 -0.20 5.23 -13.40
N ALA A 147 -0.46 4.38 -14.38
CA ALA A 147 -0.73 4.77 -15.75
C ALA A 147 -2.11 5.44 -15.94
N ASN A 148 -3.07 5.13 -15.07
CA ASN A 148 -4.44 5.65 -15.19
C ASN A 148 -4.59 7.01 -14.50
N ALA A 149 -4.61 8.07 -15.29
CA ALA A 149 -4.71 9.45 -14.80
C ALA A 149 -6.11 9.82 -14.23
N TYR A 150 -7.13 9.02 -14.48
CA TYR A 150 -8.50 9.26 -14.01
C TYR A 150 -8.82 8.51 -12.71
N MET A 151 -7.90 7.69 -12.22
CA MET A 151 -8.07 6.89 -11.01
C MET A 151 -7.41 7.59 -9.83
N THR A 152 -8.19 7.99 -8.83
CA THR A 152 -7.70 8.54 -7.57
C THR A 152 -8.65 8.20 -6.41
N GLY A 153 -8.11 8.03 -5.20
CA GLY A 153 -8.86 7.68 -3.99
C GLY A 153 -9.34 6.23 -3.92
N GLN A 154 -8.93 5.39 -4.87
CA GLN A 154 -9.41 4.01 -4.98
C GLN A 154 -8.49 3.04 -4.23
N THR A 155 -9.08 1.95 -3.75
CA THR A 155 -8.35 0.77 -3.28
C THR A 155 -8.68 -0.40 -4.20
N VAL A 156 -7.67 -0.85 -4.95
CA VAL A 156 -7.79 -2.01 -5.85
C VAL A 156 -7.39 -3.27 -5.10
N GLN A 157 -8.31 -4.21 -5.01
CA GLN A 157 -8.06 -5.48 -4.33
C GLN A 157 -7.50 -6.54 -5.30
N ILE A 158 -6.54 -7.33 -4.81
CA ILE A 158 -5.96 -8.47 -5.50
C ILE A 158 -5.99 -9.63 -4.51
N ASN A 159 -6.98 -10.50 -4.62
CA ASN A 159 -7.27 -11.47 -3.55
C ASN A 159 -7.62 -12.89 -4.02
N GLY A 160 -7.53 -13.17 -5.33
CA GLY A 160 -7.83 -14.49 -5.86
C GLY A 160 -9.27 -14.98 -5.62
N GLY A 161 -10.22 -14.07 -5.37
CA GLY A 161 -11.60 -14.38 -5.08
C GLY A 161 -11.91 -14.57 -3.58
N LEU A 162 -10.99 -14.28 -2.67
CA LEU A 162 -11.23 -14.43 -1.23
C LEU A 162 -12.31 -13.50 -0.70
N HIS A 163 -12.48 -12.33 -1.29
CA HIS A 163 -13.49 -11.34 -0.91
C HIS A 163 -14.05 -10.65 -2.14
N PHE A 164 -15.36 -10.41 -2.13
CA PHE A 164 -16.06 -9.62 -3.12
C PHE A 164 -16.54 -8.33 -2.45
N ASN A 165 -16.39 -7.18 -3.09
CA ASN A 165 -16.85 -5.88 -2.61
C ASN A 165 -18.11 -5.45 -3.35
#